data_8da0d920464da08e57df777839c0d5f8
#
_entry.id   8da0d920464da08e57df777839c0d5f8
#
_cell.length_a   1.000
_cell.length_b   1.000
_cell.length_c   1.000
_cell.angle_alpha   90.00
_cell.angle_beta   90.00
_cell.angle_gamma   90.00
#
_symmetry.space_group_name_H-M   'P 1'
#
loop_
_entity.id
_entity.type
_entity.pdbx_description
1 polymer ?
#
loop_
_entity_poly.entity_id
_entity_poly.type
_entity_poly.pdbx_seq_one_letter_code
_entity_poly.pdbx_strand_id
1 'polypeptide(L)'
;HTVYAVIDNPRGIVPVGDKLYVLHTKWGEGKKFDGMFLSVLTDADGDGKADGPPKHLVKEISTRKFNQARGVDHTTNGIRMGIDGWIYVAIGDFGFVDAEGTDGTKLTMYGGGVIRVRPDGTEIETYAEGLRNIYDVAIDPFMNLFTRGNTNDGGGWNMRFIHEIQTGRYGYPKLFKRYTSEIIPALVDVGGG
;
A
#
# COMPACT_ATOMS: atom_id res chain seq x y z
N HIS A 1 -28.19 -4.60 10.10
CA HIS A 1 -26.77 -4.35 9.83
C HIS A 1 -26.03 -4.30 11.16
N THR A 2 -24.95 -5.06 11.27
CA THR A 2 -24.05 -5.06 12.45
C THR A 2 -22.82 -4.23 12.11
N VAL A 3 -22.34 -3.43 13.04
CA VAL A 3 -21.05 -2.72 12.92
C VAL A 3 -19.97 -3.69 13.37
N TYR A 4 -19.07 -4.06 12.47
CA TYR A 4 -17.98 -4.98 12.77
C TYR A 4 -16.92 -4.33 13.69
N ALA A 5 -16.46 -3.14 13.33
CA ALA A 5 -15.53 -2.34 14.12
C ALA A 5 -15.60 -0.86 13.73
N VAL A 6 -15.08 0.01 14.60
CA VAL A 6 -14.92 1.44 14.30
C VAL A 6 -13.43 1.74 14.18
N ILE A 7 -13.00 2.17 13.00
CA ILE A 7 -11.60 2.46 12.65
C ILE A 7 -11.53 3.79 11.91
N ASP A 8 -10.54 4.61 12.24
CA ASP A 8 -10.32 5.88 11.56
C ASP A 8 -9.85 5.65 10.12
N ASN A 9 -10.56 6.26 9.17
CA ASN A 9 -10.18 6.37 7.76
C ASN A 9 -9.61 5.05 7.15
N PRO A 10 -10.39 3.95 7.12
CA PRO A 10 -9.98 2.72 6.46
C PRO A 10 -9.82 2.94 4.95
N ARG A 11 -8.73 2.42 4.36
CA ARG A 11 -8.40 2.60 2.94
C ARG A 11 -8.39 1.30 2.16
N GLY A 12 -7.86 0.25 2.74
CA GLY A 12 -7.83 -1.08 2.15
C GLY A 12 -8.32 -2.12 3.14
N ILE A 13 -9.12 -3.08 2.68
CA ILE A 13 -9.73 -4.12 3.52
C ILE A 13 -9.61 -5.46 2.81
N VAL A 14 -9.14 -6.50 3.52
CA VAL A 14 -9.08 -7.88 3.03
C VAL A 14 -9.56 -8.84 4.11
N PRO A 15 -10.71 -9.49 3.95
CA PRO A 15 -11.15 -10.55 4.84
C PRO A 15 -10.46 -11.88 4.49
N VAL A 16 -9.98 -12.61 5.51
CA VAL A 16 -9.38 -13.94 5.37
C VAL A 16 -9.77 -14.80 6.58
N GLY A 17 -10.67 -15.72 6.38
CA GLY A 17 -11.20 -16.56 7.48
C GLY A 17 -11.88 -15.70 8.56
N ASP A 18 -11.45 -15.86 9.80
CA ASP A 18 -11.89 -15.11 10.98
C ASP A 18 -11.21 -13.72 11.13
N LYS A 19 -10.37 -13.33 10.16
CA LYS A 19 -9.56 -12.11 10.24
C LYS A 19 -9.97 -11.09 9.19
N LEU A 20 -9.88 -9.82 9.59
CA LEU A 20 -10.02 -8.67 8.71
C LEU A 20 -8.73 -7.85 8.76
N TYR A 21 -7.98 -7.86 7.67
CA TYR A 21 -6.82 -6.99 7.51
C TYR A 21 -7.27 -5.62 7.01
N VAL A 22 -6.80 -4.57 7.66
CA VAL A 22 -7.22 -3.20 7.37
C VAL A 22 -6.01 -2.27 7.31
N LEU A 23 -5.91 -1.55 6.20
CA LEU A 23 -5.03 -0.41 6.08
C LEU A 23 -5.79 0.85 6.51
N HIS A 24 -5.28 1.58 7.48
CA HIS A 24 -5.98 2.74 8.03
C HIS A 24 -5.04 3.82 8.55
N THR A 25 -5.53 5.06 8.59
CA THR A 25 -4.86 6.15 9.29
C THR A 25 -5.44 6.33 10.67
N LYS A 26 -4.67 6.92 11.56
CA LYS A 26 -5.14 7.38 12.87
C LYS A 26 -4.93 8.90 12.96
N TRP A 27 -5.97 9.57 13.40
CA TRP A 27 -5.95 11.00 13.66
C TRP A 27 -6.07 11.25 15.15
N GLY A 28 -5.14 12.00 15.71
CA GLY A 28 -5.18 12.46 17.08
C GLY A 28 -6.04 13.70 17.29
N GLU A 29 -5.99 14.24 18.49
CA GLU A 29 -6.69 15.45 18.85
C GLU A 29 -6.34 16.63 17.94
N GLY A 30 -7.34 17.45 17.59
CA GLY A 30 -7.15 18.58 16.65
C GLY A 30 -6.85 18.17 15.20
N LYS A 31 -7.22 16.95 14.80
CA LYS A 31 -6.94 16.39 13.44
C LYS A 31 -5.43 16.30 13.12
N LYS A 32 -4.60 16.10 14.12
CA LYS A 32 -3.18 15.84 13.92
C LYS A 32 -2.98 14.40 13.44
N PHE A 33 -2.22 14.20 12.39
CA PHE A 33 -1.88 12.87 11.89
C PHE A 33 -1.07 12.09 12.94
N ASP A 34 -1.60 10.96 13.40
CA ASP A 34 -0.98 10.14 14.46
C ASP A 34 -0.32 8.85 13.94
N GLY A 35 -0.59 8.48 12.71
CA GLY A 35 0.08 7.37 12.05
C GLY A 35 -0.76 6.70 10.96
N MET A 36 -0.12 5.83 10.22
CA MET A 36 -0.76 4.93 9.27
C MET A 36 -0.29 3.50 9.52
N PHE A 37 -1.24 2.58 9.53
CA PHE A 37 -1.05 1.21 9.99
C PHE A 37 -1.66 0.21 9.02
N LEU A 38 -0.99 -0.91 8.85
CA LEU A 38 -1.64 -2.16 8.47
C LEU A 38 -1.97 -2.91 9.76
N SER A 39 -3.22 -3.27 9.96
CA SER A 39 -3.70 -3.92 11.18
C SER A 39 -4.55 -5.12 10.89
N VAL A 40 -4.72 -5.99 11.87
CA VAL A 40 -5.65 -7.12 11.83
C VAL A 40 -6.67 -7.01 12.97
N LEU A 41 -7.91 -7.32 12.65
CA LEU A 41 -9.01 -7.56 13.56
C LEU A 41 -9.41 -9.02 13.47
N THR A 42 -9.86 -9.61 14.57
CA THR A 42 -10.30 -11.01 14.63
C THR A 42 -11.75 -11.08 15.12
N ASP A 43 -12.50 -12.01 14.58
CA ASP A 43 -13.87 -12.39 14.97
C ASP A 43 -13.86 -13.90 15.15
N ALA A 44 -13.34 -14.36 16.29
CA ALA A 44 -13.09 -15.80 16.52
C ALA A 44 -14.38 -16.56 16.87
N ASP A 45 -15.39 -15.90 17.43
CA ASP A 45 -16.68 -16.50 17.75
C ASP A 45 -17.71 -16.42 16.62
N GLY A 46 -17.41 -15.65 15.55
CA GLY A 46 -18.24 -15.54 14.36
C GLY A 46 -19.53 -14.74 14.55
N ASP A 47 -19.58 -13.86 15.56
CA ASP A 47 -20.77 -13.05 15.85
C ASP A 47 -20.93 -11.83 14.90
N GLY A 48 -19.96 -11.62 14.02
CA GLY A 48 -19.90 -10.50 13.07
C GLY A 48 -19.39 -9.20 13.68
N LYS A 49 -18.64 -9.28 14.77
CA LYS A 49 -17.96 -8.17 15.40
C LYS A 49 -16.52 -8.53 15.72
N ALA A 50 -15.65 -7.53 15.73
CA ALA A 50 -14.28 -7.75 16.17
C ALA A 50 -14.21 -7.96 17.68
N ASP A 51 -13.46 -8.98 18.12
CA ASP A 51 -13.26 -9.35 19.54
C ASP A 51 -12.46 -8.32 20.35
N GLY A 52 -11.89 -7.34 19.70
CA GLY A 52 -11.06 -6.34 20.37
C GLY A 52 -10.52 -5.25 19.43
N PRO A 53 -9.61 -4.41 19.93
CA PRO A 53 -9.01 -3.36 19.14
C PRO A 53 -8.09 -3.92 18.04
N PRO A 54 -7.84 -3.16 16.96
CA PRO A 54 -6.95 -3.59 15.90
C PRO A 54 -5.52 -3.82 16.41
N LYS A 55 -4.94 -4.98 16.09
CA LYS A 55 -3.53 -5.29 16.32
C LYS A 55 -2.72 -4.75 15.14
N HIS A 56 -1.80 -3.83 15.39
CA HIS A 56 -0.93 -3.28 14.36
C HIS A 56 0.12 -4.30 13.92
N LEU A 57 0.17 -4.57 12.62
CA LEU A 57 1.14 -5.46 11.96
C LEU A 57 2.31 -4.68 11.37
N VAL A 58 2.02 -3.53 10.74
CA VAL A 58 3.03 -2.59 10.26
C VAL A 58 2.64 -1.19 10.71
N LYS A 59 3.62 -0.46 11.24
CA LYS A 59 3.48 0.93 11.70
C LYS A 59 4.21 1.86 10.75
N GLU A 60 3.86 3.15 10.75
CA GLU A 60 4.51 4.22 10.00
C GLU A 60 4.56 3.98 8.49
N ILE A 61 3.57 3.31 7.94
CA ILE A 61 3.49 2.95 6.52
C ILE A 61 3.03 4.14 5.63
N SER A 62 3.39 5.35 6.04
CA SER A 62 3.26 6.58 5.25
C SER A 62 4.08 7.72 5.84
N THR A 63 4.50 8.67 5.00
CA THR A 63 5.33 9.81 5.43
C THR A 63 4.51 10.85 6.17
N ARG A 64 4.68 10.96 7.49
CA ARG A 64 3.92 11.85 8.40
C ARG A 64 3.89 13.30 7.92
N LYS A 65 5.03 13.84 7.50
CA LYS A 65 5.14 15.24 7.04
C LYS A 65 4.19 15.54 5.89
N PHE A 66 4.11 14.66 4.91
CA PHE A 66 3.24 14.87 3.75
C PHE A 66 1.78 14.66 4.10
N ASN A 67 1.46 13.65 4.89
CA ASN A 67 0.09 13.43 5.36
C ASN A 67 -0.46 14.61 6.15
N GLN A 68 0.34 15.18 7.04
CA GLN A 68 -0.08 16.36 7.81
C GLN A 68 -0.29 17.59 6.94
N ALA A 69 0.50 17.78 5.88
CA ALA A 69 0.45 18.96 5.03
C ALA A 69 -0.57 18.84 3.88
N ARG A 70 -0.77 17.62 3.34
CA ARG A 70 -1.50 17.39 2.08
C ARG A 70 -2.66 16.38 2.21
N GLY A 71 -2.87 15.81 3.41
CA GLY A 71 -3.88 14.76 3.61
C GLY A 71 -3.40 13.40 3.12
N VAL A 72 -4.34 12.48 2.91
CA VAL A 72 -4.04 11.05 2.72
C VAL A 72 -4.18 10.57 1.27
N ASP A 73 -4.31 11.45 0.29
CA ASP A 73 -4.58 11.05 -1.10
C ASP A 73 -3.44 10.31 -1.79
N HIS A 74 -2.21 10.61 -1.39
CA HIS A 74 -0.99 10.04 -1.97
C HIS A 74 -0.26 9.10 -1.02
N THR A 75 -0.99 8.57 -0.05
CA THR A 75 -0.46 7.63 0.96
C THR A 75 -0.49 6.19 0.46
N THR A 76 -0.36 5.27 1.39
CA THR A 76 -0.59 3.84 1.20
C THR A 76 -2.09 3.55 1.06
N ASN A 77 -2.48 2.76 0.08
CA ASN A 77 -3.87 2.66 -0.36
C ASN A 77 -4.44 1.23 -0.30
N GLY A 78 -4.33 0.46 -1.35
CA GLY A 78 -4.95 -0.86 -1.45
C GLY A 78 -4.13 -1.99 -0.86
N ILE A 79 -4.80 -3.06 -0.45
CA ILE A 79 -4.16 -4.30 0.00
C ILE A 79 -4.80 -5.50 -0.66
N ARG A 80 -4.00 -6.54 -0.94
CA ARG A 80 -4.46 -7.83 -1.46
C ARG A 80 -3.72 -8.97 -0.78
N MET A 81 -4.42 -10.08 -0.55
CA MET A 81 -3.81 -11.32 -0.12
C MET A 81 -3.48 -12.16 -1.35
N GLY A 82 -2.21 -12.54 -1.51
CA GLY A 82 -1.78 -13.50 -2.52
C GLY A 82 -2.01 -14.95 -2.07
N ILE A 83 -2.15 -15.88 -3.02
CA ILE A 83 -2.23 -17.30 -2.72
C ILE A 83 -0.93 -17.88 -2.15
N ASP A 84 0.17 -17.13 -2.28
CA ASP A 84 1.49 -17.39 -1.67
C ASP A 84 1.54 -17.03 -0.17
N GLY A 85 0.44 -16.51 0.37
CA GLY A 85 0.31 -16.14 1.77
C GLY A 85 0.92 -14.79 2.16
N TRP A 86 1.29 -13.95 1.20
CA TRP A 86 1.72 -12.58 1.45
C TRP A 86 0.57 -11.57 1.32
N ILE A 87 0.63 -10.51 2.10
CA ILE A 87 -0.20 -9.32 1.91
C ILE A 87 0.58 -8.33 1.06
N TYR A 88 0.07 -8.02 -0.11
CA TYR A 88 0.60 -7.01 -1.03
C TYR A 88 -0.06 -5.67 -0.76
N VAL A 89 0.73 -4.60 -0.71
CA VAL A 89 0.27 -3.26 -0.31
C VAL A 89 0.70 -2.24 -1.35
N ALA A 90 -0.27 -1.52 -1.90
CA ALA A 90 -0.04 -0.42 -2.84
C ALA A 90 0.37 0.85 -2.10
N ILE A 91 1.54 1.38 -2.44
CA ILE A 91 2.13 2.57 -1.83
C ILE A 91 2.02 3.75 -2.79
N GLY A 92 1.43 4.84 -2.34
CA GLY A 92 1.43 6.11 -3.07
C GLY A 92 2.78 6.84 -2.99
N ASP A 93 2.93 7.89 -3.77
CA ASP A 93 4.22 8.59 -3.97
C ASP A 93 4.73 9.39 -2.77
N PHE A 94 3.96 9.50 -1.69
CA PHE A 94 4.50 10.00 -0.42
C PHE A 94 5.52 9.05 0.19
N GLY A 95 5.44 7.75 -0.16
CA GLY A 95 6.30 6.74 0.42
C GLY A 95 6.20 6.68 1.94
N PHE A 96 7.23 6.14 2.54
CA PHE A 96 7.36 6.08 4.00
C PHE A 96 8.84 5.99 4.42
N VAL A 97 9.11 6.30 5.67
CA VAL A 97 10.42 6.20 6.30
C VAL A 97 10.28 5.37 7.56
N ASP A 98 11.11 4.33 7.68
CA ASP A 98 11.17 3.44 8.84
C ASP A 98 9.82 2.78 9.18
N ALA A 99 9.03 2.37 8.15
CA ALA A 99 7.90 1.48 8.41
C ALA A 99 8.40 0.21 9.11
N GLU A 100 7.75 -0.18 10.20
CA GLU A 100 8.23 -1.22 11.09
C GLU A 100 7.24 -2.37 11.20
N GLY A 101 7.71 -3.58 10.87
CA GLY A 101 6.98 -4.84 11.07
C GLY A 101 7.01 -5.34 12.51
N THR A 102 6.29 -6.43 12.80
CA THR A 102 6.21 -7.01 14.14
C THR A 102 7.51 -7.66 14.62
N ASP A 103 8.38 -8.04 13.70
CA ASP A 103 9.72 -8.59 13.96
C ASP A 103 10.79 -7.50 14.14
N GLY A 104 10.41 -6.22 14.09
CA GLY A 104 11.33 -5.08 14.18
C GLY A 104 12.06 -4.76 12.88
N THR A 105 11.80 -5.50 11.79
CA THR A 105 12.31 -5.18 10.45
C THR A 105 11.80 -3.81 10.02
N LYS A 106 12.72 -2.95 9.57
CA LYS A 106 12.41 -1.61 9.09
C LYS A 106 12.62 -1.49 7.60
N LEU A 107 11.71 -0.78 6.96
CA LEU A 107 11.74 -0.51 5.53
C LEU A 107 11.52 0.98 5.26
N THR A 108 12.20 1.51 4.22
CA THR A 108 11.99 2.87 3.72
C THR A 108 11.77 2.81 2.21
N MET A 109 10.75 3.52 1.72
CA MET A 109 10.46 3.65 0.29
C MET A 109 10.26 5.12 -0.07
N TYR A 110 11.06 5.61 -1.01
CA TYR A 110 10.92 6.96 -1.56
C TYR A 110 10.14 6.94 -2.87
N GLY A 111 8.95 7.49 -2.86
CA GLY A 111 8.00 7.38 -3.95
C GLY A 111 7.05 6.21 -3.77
N GLY A 112 6.29 5.90 -4.80
CA GLY A 112 5.31 4.82 -4.77
C GLY A 112 5.86 3.49 -5.27
N GLY A 113 5.13 2.43 -4.97
CA GLY A 113 5.47 1.06 -5.35
C GLY A 113 4.55 0.04 -4.71
N VAL A 114 5.02 -1.17 -4.65
CA VAL A 114 4.36 -2.28 -3.96
C VAL A 114 5.32 -2.87 -2.93
N ILE A 115 4.84 -3.04 -1.72
CA ILE A 115 5.51 -3.84 -0.70
C ILE A 115 4.70 -5.10 -0.43
N ARG A 116 5.33 -6.07 0.23
CA ARG A 116 4.62 -7.21 0.79
C ARG A 116 5.08 -7.49 2.20
N VAL A 117 4.21 -8.13 2.98
CA VAL A 117 4.43 -8.46 4.38
C VAL A 117 3.69 -9.75 4.72
N ARG A 118 4.18 -10.52 5.65
CA ARG A 118 3.47 -11.71 6.15
C ARG A 118 2.21 -11.33 6.93
N PRO A 119 1.19 -12.21 7.00
CA PRO A 119 -0.05 -11.96 7.74
C PRO A 119 0.11 -11.72 9.23
N ASP A 120 1.25 -12.07 9.81
CA ASP A 120 1.62 -11.80 11.20
C ASP A 120 2.39 -10.48 11.38
N GLY A 121 2.73 -9.80 10.27
CA GLY A 121 3.45 -8.53 10.25
C GLY A 121 4.97 -8.67 10.17
N THR A 122 5.49 -9.85 9.96
CA THR A 122 6.93 -10.11 9.79
C THR A 122 7.36 -9.97 8.33
N GLU A 123 8.67 -9.94 8.09
CA GLU A 123 9.30 -9.98 6.76
C GLU A 123 8.82 -8.88 5.81
N ILE A 124 8.63 -7.65 6.29
CA ILE A 124 8.27 -6.54 5.41
C ILE A 124 9.37 -6.28 4.36
N GLU A 125 9.01 -6.28 3.07
CA GLU A 125 9.96 -6.04 1.99
C GLU A 125 9.36 -5.29 0.80
N THR A 126 10.22 -4.64 0.00
CA THR A 126 9.84 -4.04 -1.27
C THR A 126 9.63 -5.12 -2.33
N TYR A 127 8.44 -5.15 -2.93
CA TYR A 127 8.16 -6.00 -4.10
C TYR A 127 8.53 -5.30 -5.40
N ALA A 128 8.07 -4.05 -5.59
CA ALA A 128 8.36 -3.22 -6.75
C ALA A 128 8.39 -1.74 -6.36
N GLU A 129 9.15 -0.91 -7.10
CA GLU A 129 9.31 0.50 -6.79
C GLU A 129 9.31 1.40 -8.03
N GLY A 130 9.24 2.71 -7.81
CA GLY A 130 9.34 3.68 -8.90
C GLY A 130 8.01 3.95 -9.60
N LEU A 131 6.94 3.85 -8.87
CA LEU A 131 5.60 4.26 -9.29
C LEU A 131 5.23 5.60 -8.65
N ARG A 132 4.26 6.29 -9.24
CA ARG A 132 3.66 7.46 -8.63
C ARG A 132 2.55 7.00 -7.67
N ASN A 133 1.42 7.65 -7.65
CA ASN A 133 0.32 7.38 -6.74
C ASN A 133 -0.57 6.24 -7.27
N ILE A 134 -0.20 5.01 -6.99
CA ILE A 134 -1.06 3.85 -7.27
C ILE A 134 -2.05 3.64 -6.13
N TYR A 135 -3.26 3.21 -6.47
CA TYR A 135 -4.33 3.04 -5.49
C TYR A 135 -4.56 1.59 -5.09
N ASP A 136 -4.24 0.65 -5.95
CA ASP A 136 -4.48 -0.76 -5.70
C ASP A 136 -3.60 -1.63 -6.60
N VAL A 137 -3.52 -2.91 -6.25
CA VAL A 137 -2.92 -3.97 -7.07
C VAL A 137 -3.96 -5.06 -7.31
N ALA A 138 -3.94 -5.63 -8.51
CA ALA A 138 -4.70 -6.83 -8.83
C ALA A 138 -3.73 -8.01 -8.97
N ILE A 139 -4.14 -9.17 -8.47
CA ILE A 139 -3.34 -10.39 -8.51
C ILE A 139 -4.16 -11.44 -9.26
N ASP A 140 -3.60 -12.02 -10.32
CA ASP A 140 -4.23 -13.11 -11.05
C ASP A 140 -3.94 -14.49 -10.38
N PRO A 141 -4.61 -15.57 -10.80
CA PRO A 141 -4.38 -16.89 -10.22
C PRO A 141 -2.96 -17.44 -10.40
N PHE A 142 -2.15 -16.85 -11.25
CA PHE A 142 -0.75 -17.23 -11.50
C PHE A 142 0.25 -16.33 -10.76
N MET A 143 -0.26 -15.49 -9.86
CA MET A 143 0.54 -14.52 -9.08
C MET A 143 1.18 -13.40 -9.90
N ASN A 144 0.63 -13.08 -11.08
CA ASN A 144 1.00 -11.87 -11.76
C ASN A 144 0.30 -10.67 -11.10
N LEU A 145 1.07 -9.66 -10.76
CA LEU A 145 0.57 -8.43 -10.17
C LEU A 145 0.40 -7.36 -11.24
N PHE A 146 -0.72 -6.67 -11.19
CA PHE A 146 -1.02 -5.58 -12.11
C PHE A 146 -1.49 -4.35 -11.35
N THR A 147 -1.14 -3.17 -11.87
CA THR A 147 -1.67 -1.90 -11.39
C THR A 147 -1.93 -0.94 -12.54
N ARG A 148 -2.80 0.01 -12.30
CA ARG A 148 -2.94 1.21 -13.11
C ARG A 148 -2.02 2.28 -12.54
N GLY A 149 -0.99 2.64 -13.29
CA GLY A 149 -0.09 3.74 -12.94
C GLY A 149 -0.80 5.08 -13.00
N ASN A 150 -0.22 6.07 -12.37
CA ASN A 150 -0.67 7.46 -12.45
C ASN A 150 0.13 8.22 -13.52
N THR A 151 -0.36 9.39 -13.96
CA THR A 151 0.42 10.34 -14.74
C THR A 151 1.63 10.81 -13.95
N ASN A 152 2.64 11.35 -14.62
CA ASN A 152 3.72 12.00 -13.89
C ASN A 152 3.45 13.51 -13.66
N ASP A 153 4.22 14.08 -12.75
CA ASP A 153 4.14 15.52 -12.46
C ASP A 153 4.63 16.36 -13.64
N GLY A 154 3.76 17.21 -14.17
CA GLY A 154 4.08 18.16 -15.23
C GLY A 154 4.19 17.56 -16.64
N GLY A 155 3.56 16.44 -16.89
CA GLY A 155 3.58 15.75 -18.19
C GLY A 155 4.84 14.92 -18.40
N GLY A 156 4.83 14.11 -19.44
CA GLY A 156 5.94 13.24 -19.82
C GLY A 156 5.54 11.81 -20.10
N TRP A 157 4.52 11.29 -19.46
CA TRP A 157 3.80 10.09 -19.86
C TRP A 157 2.37 10.09 -19.36
N ASN A 158 1.56 9.29 -20.01
CA ASN A 158 0.18 9.04 -19.67
C ASN A 158 0.06 8.03 -18.51
N MET A 159 -1.17 7.77 -18.09
CA MET A 159 -1.46 6.61 -17.27
C MET A 159 -1.14 5.32 -18.04
N ARG A 160 -0.63 4.34 -17.31
CA ARG A 160 -0.15 3.09 -17.90
C ARG A 160 -0.75 1.90 -17.16
N PHE A 161 -1.04 0.84 -17.88
CA PHE A 161 -1.29 -0.46 -17.27
C PHE A 161 0.05 -1.18 -17.13
N ILE A 162 0.36 -1.61 -15.93
CA ILE A 162 1.69 -2.08 -15.53
C ILE A 162 1.58 -3.49 -14.96
N HIS A 163 2.44 -4.39 -15.45
CA HIS A 163 2.71 -5.66 -14.81
C HIS A 163 3.85 -5.46 -13.82
N GLU A 164 3.54 -5.66 -12.54
CA GLU A 164 4.51 -5.55 -11.45
C GLU A 164 5.29 -6.85 -11.32
N ILE A 165 6.58 -6.79 -11.48
CA ILE A 165 7.46 -7.93 -11.23
C ILE A 165 8.29 -7.70 -9.98
N GLN A 166 8.62 -8.76 -9.27
CA GLN A 166 9.45 -8.68 -8.07
C GLN A 166 10.79 -8.02 -8.39
N THR A 167 11.23 -7.08 -7.54
CA THR A 167 12.39 -6.20 -7.73
C THR A 167 12.30 -5.22 -8.90
N GLY A 168 11.09 -5.09 -9.51
CA GLY A 168 10.85 -4.22 -10.65
C GLY A 168 11.03 -2.74 -10.32
N ARG A 169 11.63 -2.00 -11.29
CA ARG A 169 11.82 -0.55 -11.20
C ARG A 169 11.14 0.16 -12.36
N TYR A 170 10.22 1.06 -12.05
CA TYR A 170 9.32 1.71 -13.03
C TYR A 170 9.64 3.19 -13.25
N GLY A 171 10.67 3.70 -12.59
CA GLY A 171 11.38 4.93 -12.92
C GLY A 171 10.89 6.22 -12.28
N TYR A 172 9.73 6.27 -11.63
CA TYR A 172 9.29 7.47 -10.94
C TYR A 172 10.10 7.71 -9.64
N PRO A 173 10.46 8.92 -9.28
CA PRO A 173 10.27 10.19 -10.01
C PRO A 173 11.44 10.60 -10.90
N LYS A 174 12.56 9.89 -10.87
CA LYS A 174 13.81 10.39 -11.45
C LYS A 174 14.19 9.80 -12.79
N LEU A 175 14.03 8.48 -12.96
CA LEU A 175 14.59 7.73 -14.11
C LEU A 175 13.72 7.81 -15.35
N PHE A 176 12.42 7.98 -15.22
CA PHE A 176 11.45 7.85 -16.30
C PHE A 176 11.64 8.83 -17.48
N LYS A 177 12.32 9.96 -17.28
CA LYS A 177 12.57 10.97 -18.33
C LYS A 177 13.93 10.84 -19.00
N ARG A 178 14.94 10.40 -18.25
CA ARG A 178 16.33 10.45 -18.70
C ARG A 178 16.93 9.08 -19.00
N TYR A 179 16.42 8.05 -18.37
CA TYR A 179 16.99 6.71 -18.40
C TYR A 179 15.89 5.67 -18.67
N THR A 180 15.14 5.90 -19.72
CA THR A 180 14.00 5.04 -20.09
C THR A 180 14.39 3.60 -20.40
N SER A 181 15.64 3.36 -20.79
CA SER A 181 16.19 2.00 -20.99
C SER A 181 16.49 1.25 -19.70
N GLU A 182 16.49 1.95 -18.56
CA GLU A 182 16.79 1.38 -17.22
C GLU A 182 15.54 1.10 -16.38
N ILE A 183 14.36 1.30 -16.97
CA ILE A 183 13.08 1.06 -16.31
C ILE A 183 12.31 -0.03 -17.04
N ILE A 184 11.46 -0.72 -16.28
CA ILE A 184 10.54 -1.70 -16.87
C ILE A 184 9.44 -0.94 -17.61
N PRO A 185 9.20 -1.25 -18.90
CA PRO A 185 8.13 -0.61 -19.65
C PRO A 185 6.76 -1.04 -19.15
N ALA A 186 5.75 -0.19 -19.36
CA ALA A 186 4.37 -0.57 -19.18
C ALA A 186 3.92 -1.59 -20.23
N LEU A 187 2.89 -2.36 -19.93
CA LEU A 187 2.22 -3.25 -20.91
C LEU A 187 1.50 -2.43 -21.97
N VAL A 188 0.82 -1.37 -21.55
CA VAL A 188 0.09 -0.47 -22.43
C VAL A 188 -0.05 0.92 -21.82
N ASP A 189 -0.01 1.93 -22.69
CA ASP A 189 -0.40 3.30 -22.39
C ASP A 189 -1.92 3.40 -22.54
N VAL A 190 -2.61 3.86 -21.50
CA VAL A 190 -4.08 3.96 -21.47
C VAL A 190 -4.58 5.42 -21.59
N GLY A 191 -3.71 6.31 -21.97
CA GLY A 191 -4.03 7.73 -22.18
C GLY A 191 -3.81 8.60 -20.94
N GLY A 192 -4.05 9.91 -21.12
CA GLY A 192 -3.97 10.89 -20.07
C GLY A 192 -5.12 10.80 -19.07
N GLY A 193 -4.92 11.31 -17.87
CA GLY A 193 -5.93 11.48 -16.83
C GLY A 193 -6.01 12.92 -16.39
#